data_ec4cc0fe63e8b6c07d86c2ace896fba2
#
_entry.id   ec4cc0fe63e8b6c07d86c2ace896fba2
#
_cell.length_a   1.000
_cell.length_b   1.000
_cell.length_c   1.000
_cell.angle_alpha   90.00
_cell.angle_beta   90.00
_cell.angle_gamma   90.00
#
_symmetry.space_group_name_H-M   'P 1'
#
loop_
_entity.id
_entity.type
_entity.pdbx_description
1 polymer ?
#
loop_
_entity_poly.entity_id
_entity_poly.type
_entity_poly.pdbx_seq_one_letter_code
_entity_poly.pdbx_strand_id
1 'polypeptide(L)'
;MIAEDEMDIAIDELRWLLSGCSDFIAAHRRLGELLLAMDNDVPLARGHFGRAYQLGLAAVRRAGASIALPYADPENQAFFEAGKGLAYCLRELKRPRLAREVLEQLVALDPSEPLGLRAMLAEL
;
A
#
# COMPACT_ATOMS: atom_id res chain seq x y z
N MET A 1 -9.49 18.44 3.62
CA MET A 1 -10.07 17.29 4.35
C MET A 1 -11.39 16.92 3.71
N ILE A 2 -11.63 15.63 3.49
CA ILE A 2 -12.89 15.13 2.90
C ILE A 2 -13.89 14.91 4.03
N ALA A 3 -15.13 15.36 3.86
CA ALA A 3 -16.21 15.14 4.81
C ALA A 3 -16.57 13.64 4.87
N GLU A 4 -17.14 13.17 5.98
CA GLU A 4 -17.43 11.76 6.20
C GLU A 4 -18.37 11.17 5.14
N ASP A 5 -19.41 11.90 4.74
CA ASP A 5 -20.32 11.48 3.68
C ASP A 5 -19.63 11.44 2.31
N GLU A 6 -18.70 12.36 2.05
CA GLU A 6 -17.89 12.33 0.83
C GLU A 6 -16.95 11.14 0.81
N MET A 7 -16.42 10.73 1.96
CA MET A 7 -15.59 9.52 2.08
C MET A 7 -16.40 8.27 1.79
N ASP A 8 -17.64 8.18 2.28
CA ASP A 8 -18.51 7.05 2.00
C ASP A 8 -18.78 6.91 0.50
N ILE A 9 -19.05 8.03 -0.19
CA ILE A 9 -19.25 8.03 -1.63
C ILE A 9 -17.98 7.57 -2.35
N ALA A 10 -16.81 8.06 -1.91
CA ALA A 10 -15.54 7.68 -2.52
C ALA A 10 -15.25 6.18 -2.36
N ILE A 11 -15.57 5.60 -1.20
CA ILE A 11 -15.41 4.18 -0.96
C ILE A 11 -16.32 3.38 -1.90
N ASP A 12 -17.58 3.76 -2.03
CA ASP A 12 -18.53 3.08 -2.91
C ASP A 12 -18.08 3.14 -4.36
N GLU A 13 -17.60 4.28 -4.82
CA GLU A 13 -17.08 4.43 -6.18
C GLU A 13 -15.87 3.54 -6.44
N LEU A 14 -14.93 3.47 -5.47
CA LEU A 14 -13.77 2.62 -5.59
C LEU A 14 -14.15 1.14 -5.62
N ARG A 15 -15.11 0.73 -4.81
CA ARG A 15 -15.61 -0.66 -4.82
C ARG A 15 -16.25 -1.00 -6.16
N TRP A 16 -16.98 -0.06 -6.73
CA TRP A 16 -17.59 -0.25 -8.04
C TRP A 16 -16.51 -0.42 -9.13
N LEU A 17 -15.47 0.42 -9.11
CA LEU A 17 -14.34 0.29 -10.03
C LEU A 17 -13.64 -1.06 -9.89
N LEU A 18 -13.42 -1.50 -8.65
CA LEU A 18 -12.74 -2.76 -8.37
C LEU A 18 -13.58 -3.97 -8.76
N SER A 19 -14.91 -3.86 -8.81
CA SER A 19 -15.76 -4.96 -9.29
C SER A 19 -15.57 -5.20 -10.79
N GLY A 20 -15.18 -4.16 -11.55
CA GLY A 20 -14.88 -4.27 -12.98
C GLY A 20 -13.40 -4.43 -13.31
N CYS A 21 -12.53 -3.98 -12.42
CA CYS A 21 -11.07 -4.01 -12.63
C CYS A 21 -10.34 -4.22 -11.30
N SER A 22 -10.25 -5.50 -10.89
CA SER A 22 -9.66 -5.87 -9.59
C SER A 22 -8.14 -5.63 -9.51
N ASP A 23 -7.51 -5.34 -10.64
CA ASP A 23 -6.06 -5.17 -10.72
C ASP A 23 -5.60 -3.71 -10.61
N PHE A 24 -6.50 -2.81 -10.25
CA PHE A 24 -6.17 -1.39 -10.18
C PHE A 24 -5.47 -1.03 -8.86
N ILE A 25 -4.14 -0.95 -8.91
CA ILE A 25 -3.31 -0.73 -7.72
C ILE A 25 -3.68 0.55 -6.98
N ALA A 26 -3.84 1.67 -7.70
CA ALA A 26 -4.15 2.95 -7.08
C ALA A 26 -5.50 2.96 -6.37
N ALA A 27 -6.50 2.24 -6.90
CA ALA A 27 -7.82 2.15 -6.28
C ALA A 27 -7.77 1.34 -4.99
N HIS A 28 -7.05 0.22 -4.98
CA HIS A 28 -6.85 -0.57 -3.76
C HIS A 28 -6.11 0.23 -2.69
N ARG A 29 -5.05 0.94 -3.07
CA ARG A 29 -4.29 1.79 -2.15
C ARG A 29 -5.20 2.87 -1.55
N ARG A 30 -5.97 3.57 -2.37
CA ARG A 30 -6.87 4.63 -1.92
C ARG A 30 -7.95 4.09 -1.00
N LEU A 31 -8.53 2.94 -1.33
CA LEU A 31 -9.55 2.33 -0.50
C LEU A 31 -8.98 1.94 0.88
N GLY A 32 -7.77 1.40 0.91
CA GLY A 32 -7.09 1.10 2.18
C GLY A 32 -6.92 2.34 3.05
N GLU A 33 -6.48 3.46 2.45
CA GLU A 33 -6.32 4.72 3.16
C GLU A 33 -7.64 5.24 3.74
N LEU A 34 -8.71 5.19 2.95
CA LEU A 34 -10.03 5.64 3.40
C LEU A 34 -10.59 4.78 4.52
N LEU A 35 -10.40 3.48 4.46
CA LEU A 35 -10.85 2.56 5.50
C LEU A 35 -10.13 2.83 6.83
N LEU A 36 -8.85 3.17 6.80
CA LEU A 36 -8.12 3.57 7.99
C LEU A 36 -8.62 4.92 8.51
N ALA A 37 -8.82 5.89 7.62
CA ALA A 37 -9.21 7.24 8.00
C ALA A 37 -10.61 7.30 8.61
N MET A 38 -11.56 6.54 8.08
CA MET A 38 -12.96 6.59 8.53
C MET A 38 -13.23 5.70 9.73
N ASP A 39 -12.90 4.42 9.61
CA ASP A 39 -13.32 3.41 10.56
C ASP A 39 -12.17 2.78 11.33
N ASN A 40 -10.95 3.18 11.01
CA ASN A 40 -9.74 2.51 11.50
C ASN A 40 -9.84 0.99 11.32
N ASP A 41 -10.41 0.57 10.21
CA ASP A 41 -10.63 -0.84 9.90
C ASP A 41 -9.33 -1.46 9.37
N VAL A 42 -8.43 -1.76 10.30
CA VAL A 42 -7.09 -2.26 9.98
C VAL A 42 -7.14 -3.59 9.21
N PRO A 43 -7.96 -4.60 9.61
CA PRO A 43 -8.01 -5.84 8.87
C PRO A 43 -8.47 -5.68 7.41
N LEU A 44 -9.48 -4.87 7.15
CA LEU A 44 -9.97 -4.65 5.80
C LEU A 44 -8.99 -3.81 4.98
N ALA A 45 -8.43 -2.76 5.58
CA ALA A 45 -7.40 -1.93 4.94
C ALA A 45 -6.18 -2.79 4.54
N ARG A 46 -5.76 -3.70 5.42
CA ARG A 46 -4.68 -4.64 5.14
C ARG A 46 -4.94 -5.43 3.87
N GLY A 47 -6.18 -5.90 3.68
CA GLY A 47 -6.55 -6.66 2.49
C GLY A 47 -6.35 -5.85 1.20
N HIS A 48 -6.79 -4.59 1.19
CA HIS A 48 -6.65 -3.73 0.01
C HIS A 48 -5.21 -3.30 -0.22
N PHE A 49 -4.48 -2.86 0.81
CA PHE A 49 -3.06 -2.56 0.68
C PHE A 49 -2.26 -3.78 0.22
N GLY A 50 -2.58 -4.95 0.77
CA GLY A 50 -1.92 -6.19 0.41
C GLY A 50 -2.14 -6.55 -1.05
N ARG A 51 -3.36 -6.36 -1.55
CA ARG A 51 -3.67 -6.64 -2.97
C ARG A 51 -2.88 -5.69 -3.89
N ALA A 52 -2.86 -4.40 -3.58
CA ALA A 52 -2.10 -3.42 -4.34
C ALA A 52 -0.60 -3.76 -4.34
N TYR A 53 -0.06 -4.09 -3.17
CA TYR A 53 1.35 -4.46 -3.02
C TYR A 53 1.69 -5.71 -3.84
N GLN A 54 0.87 -6.75 -3.77
CA GLN A 54 1.09 -8.00 -4.50
C GLN A 54 1.04 -7.79 -6.01
N LEU A 55 0.11 -6.99 -6.50
CA LEU A 55 0.00 -6.67 -7.92
C LEU A 55 1.25 -5.95 -8.42
N GLY A 56 1.73 -4.96 -7.66
CA GLY A 56 2.94 -4.22 -8.01
C GLY A 56 4.18 -5.10 -7.94
N LEU A 57 4.30 -5.93 -6.91
CA LEU A 57 5.44 -6.83 -6.75
C LEU A 57 5.50 -7.86 -7.89
N ALA A 58 4.36 -8.39 -8.31
CA ALA A 58 4.29 -9.31 -9.44
C ALA A 58 4.77 -8.62 -10.73
N ALA A 59 4.39 -7.35 -10.94
CA ALA A 59 4.85 -6.58 -12.09
C ALA A 59 6.37 -6.36 -12.06
N VAL A 60 6.92 -6.04 -10.89
CA VAL A 60 8.37 -5.88 -10.70
C VAL A 60 9.10 -7.18 -11.02
N ARG A 61 8.60 -8.31 -10.54
CA ARG A 61 9.21 -9.63 -10.81
C ARG A 61 9.19 -9.98 -12.29
N ARG A 62 8.12 -9.63 -13.01
CA ARG A 62 8.02 -9.86 -14.45
C ARG A 62 9.02 -9.00 -15.22
N ALA A 63 9.34 -7.82 -14.72
CA ALA A 63 10.27 -6.90 -15.38
C ALA A 63 11.74 -7.27 -15.16
N GLY A 64 12.04 -8.11 -14.16
CA GLY A 64 13.39 -8.58 -13.87
C GLY A 64 13.90 -8.14 -12.50
N ALA A 65 14.68 -9.01 -11.85
CA ALA A 65 15.02 -8.90 -10.43
C ALA A 65 15.99 -7.77 -10.06
N SER A 66 16.66 -7.14 -11.04
CA SER A 66 17.69 -6.12 -10.77
C SER A 66 17.24 -4.69 -11.09
N ILE A 67 15.96 -4.47 -11.27
CA ILE A 67 15.44 -3.16 -11.62
C ILE A 67 15.26 -2.31 -10.37
N ALA A 68 15.87 -1.12 -10.35
CA ALA A 68 15.56 -0.10 -9.37
C ALA A 68 14.20 0.51 -9.71
N LEU A 69 13.37 0.74 -8.69
CA LEU A 69 12.01 1.26 -8.87
C LEU A 69 11.92 2.59 -8.12
N PRO A 70 12.30 3.73 -8.74
CA PRO A 70 12.33 5.00 -8.02
C PRO A 70 10.92 5.48 -7.63
N TYR A 71 10.74 5.78 -6.36
CA TYR A 71 9.48 6.36 -5.86
C TYR A 71 9.14 7.69 -6.54
N ALA A 72 10.14 8.47 -6.93
CA ALA A 72 9.94 9.76 -7.58
C ALA A 72 9.15 9.65 -8.89
N ASP A 73 9.18 8.47 -9.54
CA ASP A 73 8.36 8.22 -10.72
C ASP A 73 6.89 8.07 -10.29
N PRO A 74 5.97 8.94 -10.77
CA PRO A 74 4.57 8.89 -10.35
C PRO A 74 3.89 7.55 -10.52
N GLU A 75 4.29 6.75 -11.50
CA GLU A 75 3.72 5.43 -11.74
C GLU A 75 4.01 4.45 -10.63
N ASN A 76 5.08 4.68 -9.86
CA ASN A 76 5.51 3.78 -8.80
C ASN A 76 4.95 4.16 -7.42
N GLN A 77 4.46 5.39 -7.27
CA GLN A 77 4.08 5.92 -5.95
C GLN A 77 2.97 5.11 -5.27
N ALA A 78 1.94 4.72 -6.01
CA ALA A 78 0.83 3.95 -5.45
C ALA A 78 1.30 2.61 -4.87
N PHE A 79 2.25 1.96 -5.53
CA PHE A 79 2.83 0.70 -5.05
C PHE A 79 3.57 0.89 -3.72
N PHE A 80 4.47 1.89 -3.65
CA PHE A 80 5.24 2.16 -2.42
C PHE A 80 4.32 2.57 -1.27
N GLU A 81 3.35 3.43 -1.53
CA GLU A 81 2.41 3.88 -0.52
C GLU A 81 1.53 2.73 -0.02
N ALA A 82 1.10 1.85 -0.92
CA ALA A 82 0.36 0.65 -0.54
C ALA A 82 1.22 -0.28 0.33
N GLY A 83 2.48 -0.46 -0.03
CA GLY A 83 3.41 -1.27 0.76
C GLY A 83 3.62 -0.70 2.15
N LYS A 84 3.78 0.62 2.26
CA LYS A 84 3.90 1.28 3.57
C LYS A 84 2.62 1.10 4.39
N GLY A 85 1.44 1.28 3.76
CA GLY A 85 0.16 1.06 4.41
C GLY A 85 -0.01 -0.39 4.89
N LEU A 86 0.41 -1.34 4.08
CA LEU A 86 0.39 -2.76 4.45
C LEU A 86 1.27 -3.02 5.68
N ALA A 87 2.47 -2.48 5.70
CA ALA A 87 3.39 -2.64 6.83
C ALA A 87 2.79 -2.04 8.11
N TYR A 88 2.17 -0.87 8.01
CA TYR A 88 1.46 -0.26 9.13
C TYR A 88 0.37 -1.19 9.68
N CYS A 89 -0.47 -1.73 8.80
CA CYS A 89 -1.56 -2.64 9.19
C CYS A 89 -1.01 -3.91 9.83
N LEU A 90 0.04 -4.49 9.26
CA LEU A 90 0.66 -5.70 9.80
C LEU A 90 1.23 -5.46 11.20
N ARG A 91 1.85 -4.29 11.42
CA ARG A 91 2.35 -3.93 12.75
C ARG A 91 1.19 -3.82 13.75
N GLU A 92 0.11 -3.15 13.38
CA GLU A 92 -1.07 -3.00 14.23
C GLU A 92 -1.74 -4.34 14.54
N LEU A 93 -1.66 -5.29 13.60
CA LEU A 93 -2.21 -6.63 13.76
C LEU A 93 -1.26 -7.59 14.45
N LYS A 94 -0.15 -7.07 15.01
CA LYS A 94 0.86 -7.86 15.73
C LYS A 94 1.56 -8.89 14.84
N ARG A 95 1.91 -8.47 13.63
CA ARG A 95 2.68 -9.25 12.66
C ARG A 95 3.97 -8.52 12.27
N PRO A 96 4.89 -8.25 13.22
CA PRO A 96 6.07 -7.42 12.94
C PRO A 96 7.04 -8.05 11.93
N ARG A 97 7.13 -9.38 11.90
CA ARG A 97 8.00 -10.07 10.94
C ARG A 97 7.56 -9.82 9.51
N LEU A 98 6.25 -9.93 9.24
CA LEU A 98 5.70 -9.67 7.92
C LEU A 98 5.84 -8.19 7.54
N ALA A 99 5.61 -7.29 8.49
CA ALA A 99 5.82 -5.86 8.27
C ALA A 99 7.27 -5.56 7.88
N ARG A 100 8.22 -6.18 8.56
CA ARG A 100 9.65 -6.05 8.27
C ARG A 100 9.98 -6.52 6.85
N GLU A 101 9.46 -7.67 6.44
CA GLU A 101 9.69 -8.19 5.10
C GLU A 101 9.23 -7.21 4.02
N VAL A 102 8.04 -6.63 4.18
CA VAL A 102 7.51 -5.65 3.24
C VAL A 102 8.41 -4.41 3.18
N LEU A 103 8.78 -3.86 4.33
CA LEU A 103 9.60 -2.65 4.38
C LEU A 103 11.00 -2.88 3.80
N GLU A 104 11.62 -4.01 4.09
CA GLU A 104 12.93 -4.36 3.54
C GLU A 104 12.88 -4.49 2.02
N GLN A 105 11.81 -5.08 1.48
CA GLN A 105 11.63 -5.19 0.05
C GLN A 105 11.51 -3.81 -0.61
N LEU A 106 10.75 -2.90 -0.01
CA LEU A 106 10.58 -1.55 -0.56
C LEU A 106 11.89 -0.76 -0.52
N VAL A 107 12.64 -0.85 0.59
CA VAL A 107 13.93 -0.17 0.71
C VAL A 107 14.92 -0.72 -0.33
N ALA A 108 14.88 -2.03 -0.61
CA ALA A 108 15.73 -2.63 -1.63
C ALA A 108 15.40 -2.10 -3.03
N LEU A 109 14.13 -1.81 -3.31
CA LEU A 109 13.71 -1.29 -4.61
C LEU A 109 14.05 0.19 -4.79
N ASP A 110 13.99 0.98 -3.73
CA ASP A 110 14.42 2.38 -3.76
C ASP A 110 15.19 2.72 -2.47
N PRO A 111 16.52 2.59 -2.47
CA PRO A 111 17.34 2.89 -1.29
C PRO A 111 17.31 4.35 -0.83
N SER A 112 16.82 5.27 -1.65
CA SER A 112 16.67 6.68 -1.24
C SER A 112 15.57 6.85 -0.19
N GLU A 113 14.63 5.92 -0.13
CA GLU A 113 13.64 5.74 0.95
C GLU A 113 12.87 7.02 1.33
N PRO A 114 12.14 7.63 0.35
CA PRO A 114 11.50 8.93 0.56
C PRO A 114 10.32 8.92 1.52
N LEU A 115 9.81 7.75 1.93
CA LEU A 115 8.65 7.62 2.82
C LEU A 115 9.00 7.33 4.28
N GLY A 116 10.27 7.38 4.64
CA GLY A 116 10.71 7.10 6.02
C GLY A 116 10.60 5.61 6.39
N LEU A 117 10.83 4.72 5.44
CA LEU A 117 10.66 3.29 5.65
C LEU A 117 11.68 2.71 6.65
N ARG A 118 12.91 3.23 6.65
CA ARG A 118 13.93 2.79 7.60
C ARG A 118 13.57 3.16 9.04
N ALA A 119 12.94 4.32 9.23
CA ALA A 119 12.45 4.72 10.53
C ALA A 119 11.37 3.75 11.03
N MET A 120 10.46 3.32 10.14
CA MET A 120 9.47 2.31 10.50
C MET A 120 10.12 0.98 10.84
N LEU A 121 11.15 0.56 10.10
CA LEU A 121 11.90 -0.65 10.41
C LEU A 121 12.52 -0.60 11.80
N ALA A 122 13.06 0.55 12.18
CA ALA A 122 13.69 0.71 13.50
C ALA A 122 12.68 0.61 14.64
N GLU A 123 11.40 0.87 14.39
CA GLU A 123 10.34 0.78 15.38
C GLU A 123 9.78 -0.63 15.58
N LEU A 124 10.17 -1.58 14.76
CA LEU A 124 9.66 -2.96 14.83
C LEU A 124 10.47 -3.84 15.84
#